data_631632f050d9d8b2a9f0558e3a3ed6bf
#
_entry.id   631632f050d9d8b2a9f0558e3a3ed6bf
#
_cell.length_a   1.000
_cell.length_b   1.000
_cell.length_c   1.000
_cell.angle_alpha   90.00
_cell.angle_beta   90.00
_cell.angle_gamma   90.00
#
_symmetry.space_group_name_H-M   'P 1'
#
loop_
_entity.id
_entity.type
_entity.pdbx_description
1 polymer ?
#
loop_
_entity_poly.entity_id
_entity_poly.type
_entity_poly.pdbx_seq_one_letter_code
_entity_poly.pdbx_strand_id
1 'polypeptide(L)'
;VLAQQVYQAQPTDDVWYYDQAFNPGFTAILRVWGNGQYAVDPTGARPALNFSYALAKWRLDGIPAGRQYQVLSAQITVVQTQPPGYTREEGEQFPLEARPLSSTNFTETRWNFNDPNNPEVGSEIFGTSRMTNYRTDAPFAIPIPLERELFESYFNAAINQNNGELGIGFVSRLDPGGQGGTRFYRFYSRNDAGGRGPVLQIVYRVAGDVNGDGCTNDTDLLLVLFNFGTNNAQADLNGDGVVNDADLLQVLFNFGNSC
;
A
#
# COMPACT_ATOMS: atom_id res chain seq x y z
N VAL A 1 -5.57 -26.30 -6.47
CA VAL A 1 -5.27 -24.90 -6.78
C VAL A 1 -5.83 -24.10 -5.63
N LEU A 2 -4.96 -23.45 -4.84
CA LEU A 2 -5.39 -22.55 -3.78
C LEU A 2 -6.37 -21.52 -4.35
N ALA A 3 -7.51 -21.30 -3.69
CA ALA A 3 -8.47 -20.25 -4.07
C ALA A 3 -7.88 -18.87 -3.67
N GLN A 4 -6.83 -18.48 -4.38
CA GLN A 4 -6.28 -17.13 -4.27
C GLN A 4 -7.21 -16.16 -4.97
N GLN A 5 -7.49 -15.05 -4.32
CA GLN A 5 -8.24 -13.93 -4.87
C GLN A 5 -7.27 -12.78 -5.18
N VAL A 6 -7.57 -12.02 -6.20
CA VAL A 6 -6.77 -10.86 -6.60
C VAL A 6 -7.67 -9.64 -6.61
N TYR A 7 -7.31 -8.66 -5.79
CA TYR A 7 -7.82 -7.31 -5.89
C TYR A 7 -6.83 -6.48 -6.70
N GLN A 8 -7.31 -5.72 -7.67
CA GLN A 8 -6.49 -4.78 -8.44
C GLN A 8 -7.33 -3.60 -8.87
N ALA A 9 -6.94 -2.39 -8.45
CA ALA A 9 -7.66 -1.17 -8.79
C ALA A 9 -6.75 0.06 -8.76
N GLN A 10 -7.21 1.12 -9.44
CA GLN A 10 -6.75 2.49 -9.22
C GLN A 10 -7.46 3.10 -8.01
N PRO A 11 -6.92 4.16 -7.38
CA PRO A 11 -7.57 4.80 -6.24
C PRO A 11 -8.90 5.44 -6.65
N THR A 12 -9.81 5.55 -5.69
CA THR A 12 -11.06 6.31 -5.84
C THR A 12 -10.84 7.80 -5.74
N ASP A 13 -9.88 8.21 -4.92
CA ASP A 13 -9.43 9.58 -4.75
C ASP A 13 -7.91 9.60 -4.56
N ASP A 14 -7.24 10.62 -5.10
CA ASP A 14 -5.86 10.93 -4.79
C ASP A 14 -5.61 12.44 -4.76
N VAL A 15 -4.73 12.88 -3.87
CA VAL A 15 -4.35 14.28 -3.72
C VAL A 15 -2.86 14.36 -3.43
N TRP A 16 -2.25 15.51 -3.73
CA TRP A 16 -0.92 15.82 -3.23
C TRP A 16 -0.92 17.23 -2.65
N TYR A 17 -0.04 17.51 -1.75
CA TYR A 17 0.10 18.83 -1.17
C TYR A 17 1.51 19.09 -0.68
N TYR A 18 1.84 20.36 -0.51
CA TYR A 18 3.10 20.82 0.05
C TYR A 18 2.87 21.94 1.05
N ASP A 19 3.90 22.27 1.82
CA ASP A 19 3.84 23.16 2.98
C ASP A 19 3.37 24.60 2.73
N GLN A 20 3.41 25.07 1.49
CA GLN A 20 3.04 26.45 1.14
C GLN A 20 1.62 26.58 0.57
N ALA A 21 0.80 25.60 0.75
CA ALA A 21 -0.61 25.57 0.34
C ALA A 21 -0.85 25.48 -1.16
N PHE A 22 -1.36 24.46 -1.62
CA PHE A 22 -2.37 24.53 -2.64
C PHE A 22 -2.93 23.15 -2.92
N ASN A 23 -4.21 23.09 -3.06
CA ASN A 23 -4.91 21.87 -3.41
C ASN A 23 -4.86 21.62 -4.91
N PRO A 24 -4.08 20.68 -5.39
CA PRO A 24 -4.11 20.25 -6.77
C PRO A 24 -4.92 18.97 -6.97
N GLY A 25 -6.03 18.79 -6.26
CA GLY A 25 -6.84 17.57 -6.27
C GLY A 25 -7.25 17.07 -7.66
N PHE A 26 -7.29 17.94 -8.66
CA PHE A 26 -7.64 17.54 -10.04
C PHE A 26 -6.44 17.51 -11.00
N THR A 27 -5.22 17.46 -10.49
CA THR A 27 -4.06 17.39 -11.39
C THR A 27 -3.85 15.97 -11.89
N ALA A 28 -3.37 15.84 -13.14
CA ALA A 28 -3.00 14.56 -13.72
C ALA A 28 -1.72 13.95 -13.13
N ILE A 29 -1.11 14.60 -12.14
CA ILE A 29 0.14 14.19 -11.52
C ILE A 29 0.14 14.42 -10.00
N LEU A 30 0.81 13.53 -9.30
CA LEU A 30 1.13 13.63 -7.88
C LEU A 30 2.62 13.92 -7.72
N ARG A 31 2.98 14.66 -6.66
CA ARG A 31 4.37 15.05 -6.39
C ARG A 31 4.76 14.72 -4.96
N VAL A 32 5.98 14.20 -4.78
CA VAL A 32 6.49 13.81 -3.46
C VAL A 32 7.97 14.14 -3.35
N TRP A 33 8.34 14.86 -2.32
CA TRP A 33 9.73 15.16 -1.94
C TRP A 33 9.82 15.45 -0.44
N GLY A 34 11.03 15.44 0.10
CA GLY A 34 11.35 15.86 1.46
C GLY A 34 12.72 16.51 1.49
N ASN A 35 12.99 17.37 2.43
CA ASN A 35 14.26 18.09 2.52
C ASN A 35 15.30 17.29 3.35
N GLY A 36 15.64 16.08 2.91
CA GLY A 36 16.51 15.17 3.67
C GLY A 36 15.85 14.59 4.93
N GLN A 37 14.64 15.03 5.25
CA GLN A 37 13.83 14.62 6.41
C GLN A 37 12.43 14.20 5.96
N TYR A 38 11.73 13.48 6.81
CA TYR A 38 10.33 13.19 6.57
C TYR A 38 9.48 14.45 6.77
N ALA A 39 8.48 14.62 5.93
CA ALA A 39 7.45 15.64 6.09
C ALA A 39 6.64 15.49 7.38
N VAL A 40 6.66 14.30 7.96
CA VAL A 40 5.96 13.96 9.20
C VAL A 40 7.01 13.81 10.29
N ASP A 41 7.13 14.82 11.13
CA ASP A 41 7.83 14.73 12.39
C ASP A 41 6.95 13.94 13.38
N PRO A 42 7.43 12.80 13.93
CA PRO A 42 6.69 12.06 14.94
C PRO A 42 6.39 12.87 16.21
N THR A 43 7.03 14.04 16.39
CA THR A 43 6.73 14.97 17.49
C THR A 43 5.61 15.95 17.16
N GLY A 44 5.03 15.91 15.96
CA GLY A 44 3.98 16.81 15.50
C GLY A 44 4.47 18.23 15.16
N ALA A 45 5.77 18.51 15.27
CA ALA A 45 6.35 19.75 14.78
C ALA A 45 6.46 19.65 13.26
N ARG A 46 5.79 20.52 12.53
CA ARG A 46 5.95 20.60 11.07
C ARG A 46 7.38 21.03 10.75
N PRO A 47 8.14 20.24 9.97
CA PRO A 47 9.46 20.70 9.55
C PRO A 47 9.29 22.01 8.78
N ALA A 48 10.15 22.96 9.07
CA ALA A 48 10.13 24.26 8.43
C ALA A 48 10.41 24.07 6.93
N LEU A 49 9.35 24.18 6.12
CA LEU A 49 9.42 24.51 4.68
C LEU A 49 10.16 23.52 3.76
N ASN A 50 9.50 23.06 2.72
CA ASN A 50 9.93 22.26 1.57
C ASN A 50 9.70 20.73 1.65
N PHE A 51 8.49 20.34 1.94
CA PHE A 51 8.08 18.96 1.73
C PHE A 51 6.83 18.87 0.85
N SER A 52 6.65 17.75 0.18
CA SER A 52 5.39 17.39 -0.44
C SER A 52 5.14 15.90 -0.25
N TYR A 53 3.90 15.55 -0.04
CA TYR A 53 3.47 14.16 -0.02
C TYR A 53 2.13 13.99 -0.73
N ALA A 54 1.85 12.75 -1.13
CA ALA A 54 0.61 12.41 -1.80
C ALA A 54 -0.18 11.40 -0.96
N LEU A 55 -1.49 11.48 -1.07
CA LEU A 55 -2.42 10.54 -0.45
C LEU A 55 -3.23 9.89 -1.56
N ALA A 56 -3.51 8.61 -1.41
CA ALA A 56 -4.42 7.89 -2.28
C ALA A 56 -5.29 6.96 -1.44
N LYS A 57 -6.55 6.79 -1.83
CA LYS A 57 -7.43 5.83 -1.19
C LYS A 57 -8.12 4.93 -2.20
N TRP A 58 -8.29 3.69 -1.79
CA TRP A 58 -8.97 2.65 -2.57
C TRP A 58 -10.21 2.19 -1.84
N ARG A 59 -11.18 1.76 -2.62
CA ARG A 59 -12.35 1.07 -2.11
C ARG A 59 -12.23 -0.43 -2.45
N LEU A 60 -12.20 -1.25 -1.42
CA LEU A 60 -12.02 -2.70 -1.53
C LEU A 60 -13.36 -3.40 -1.87
N ASP A 61 -14.00 -2.92 -2.95
CA ASP A 61 -15.30 -3.45 -3.37
C ASP A 61 -15.21 -4.93 -3.76
N GLY A 62 -16.22 -5.70 -3.38
CA GLY A 62 -16.28 -7.13 -3.66
C GLY A 62 -15.57 -8.02 -2.65
N ILE A 63 -14.88 -7.45 -1.65
CA ILE A 63 -14.28 -8.21 -0.55
C ILE A 63 -15.25 -8.20 0.65
N PRO A 64 -15.83 -9.35 1.03
CA PRO A 64 -16.81 -9.41 2.11
C PRO A 64 -16.21 -8.98 3.46
N ALA A 65 -16.95 -8.15 4.20
CA ALA A 65 -16.63 -7.83 5.59
C ALA A 65 -17.01 -8.97 6.56
N GLY A 66 -16.54 -8.88 7.79
CA GLY A 66 -16.80 -9.88 8.84
C GLY A 66 -15.90 -11.11 8.74
N ARG A 67 -14.84 -11.04 7.94
CA ARG A 67 -13.87 -12.11 7.71
C ARG A 67 -12.46 -11.65 7.97
N GLN A 68 -11.59 -12.60 8.29
CA GLN A 68 -10.15 -12.38 8.31
C GLN A 68 -9.51 -12.94 7.03
N TYR A 69 -8.63 -12.17 6.46
CA TYR A 69 -7.93 -12.52 5.23
C TYR A 69 -6.43 -12.59 5.47
N GLN A 70 -5.79 -13.54 4.84
CA GLN A 70 -4.34 -13.64 4.75
C GLN A 70 -3.90 -12.96 3.44
N VAL A 71 -2.99 -12.01 3.55
CA VAL A 71 -2.34 -11.40 2.39
C VAL A 71 -1.17 -12.28 1.96
N LEU A 72 -1.15 -12.69 0.71
CA LEU A 72 -0.08 -13.50 0.13
C LEU A 72 0.99 -12.61 -0.52
N SER A 73 0.56 -11.55 -1.17
CA SER A 73 1.42 -10.47 -1.66
C SER A 73 0.62 -9.20 -1.87
N ALA A 74 1.27 -8.06 -1.69
CA ALA A 74 0.68 -6.76 -2.02
C ALA A 74 1.74 -5.84 -2.63
N GLN A 75 1.32 -5.02 -3.59
CA GLN A 75 2.18 -4.08 -4.27
C GLN A 75 1.38 -2.87 -4.74
N ILE A 76 1.97 -1.69 -4.62
CA ILE A 76 1.52 -0.51 -5.35
C ILE A 76 2.49 -0.27 -6.51
N THR A 77 1.95 0.05 -7.67
CA THR A 77 2.76 0.48 -8.81
C THR A 77 2.37 1.91 -9.16
N VAL A 78 3.32 2.82 -9.17
CA VAL A 78 3.15 4.18 -9.67
C VAL A 78 3.92 4.35 -10.98
N VAL A 79 3.50 5.26 -11.85
CA VAL A 79 4.18 5.52 -13.11
C VAL A 79 4.81 6.92 -13.07
N GLN A 80 6.15 6.96 -12.96
CA GLN A 80 6.95 8.18 -12.95
C GLN A 80 6.81 8.90 -14.28
N THR A 81 6.55 10.20 -14.22
CA THR A 81 6.53 11.05 -15.41
C THR A 81 7.95 11.38 -15.86
N GLN A 82 8.11 11.85 -17.09
CA GLN A 82 9.38 12.27 -17.65
C GLN A 82 9.56 13.78 -17.56
N PRO A 83 10.79 14.30 -17.37
CA PRO A 83 11.96 13.60 -16.84
C PRO A 83 11.83 13.32 -15.35
N PRO A 84 12.51 12.29 -14.80
CA PRO A 84 12.43 11.97 -13.37
C PRO A 84 13.00 13.09 -12.49
N GLY A 85 13.97 13.86 -12.97
CA GLY A 85 14.61 14.95 -12.21
C GLY A 85 15.60 14.51 -11.14
N TYR A 86 15.70 13.23 -10.85
CA TYR A 86 16.65 12.59 -9.92
C TYR A 86 17.35 11.42 -10.61
N THR A 87 18.48 10.96 -10.08
CA THR A 87 19.19 9.79 -10.60
C THR A 87 18.63 8.48 -10.01
N ARG A 88 19.03 7.36 -10.61
CA ARG A 88 18.68 6.04 -10.06
C ARG A 88 19.20 5.87 -8.64
N GLU A 89 20.44 6.26 -8.39
CA GLU A 89 21.09 6.17 -7.09
C GLU A 89 20.38 7.03 -6.04
N GLU A 90 19.97 8.25 -6.41
CA GLU A 90 19.16 9.11 -5.54
C GLU A 90 17.81 8.46 -5.20
N GLY A 91 17.14 7.85 -6.19
CA GLY A 91 15.89 7.12 -5.96
C GLY A 91 16.04 5.87 -5.11
N GLU A 92 17.17 5.18 -5.15
CA GLU A 92 17.51 4.04 -4.29
C GLU A 92 17.87 4.50 -2.86
N GLN A 93 18.59 5.62 -2.72
CA GLN A 93 18.99 6.18 -1.43
C GLN A 93 17.81 6.85 -0.69
N PHE A 94 16.92 7.50 -1.41
CA PHE A 94 15.75 8.21 -0.89
C PHE A 94 14.46 7.71 -1.55
N PRO A 95 14.06 6.47 -1.27
CA PRO A 95 12.94 5.84 -1.97
C PRO A 95 11.62 6.57 -1.71
N LEU A 96 10.66 6.33 -2.59
CA LEU A 96 9.26 6.62 -2.34
C LEU A 96 8.73 5.56 -1.39
N GLU A 97 8.18 5.98 -0.26
CA GLU A 97 7.64 5.11 0.78
C GLU A 97 6.12 5.11 0.74
N ALA A 98 5.52 3.93 0.89
CA ALA A 98 4.10 3.76 1.15
C ALA A 98 3.87 3.57 2.64
N ARG A 99 2.97 4.37 3.23
CA ARG A 99 2.68 4.40 4.67
C ARG A 99 1.18 4.40 4.94
N PRO A 100 0.70 3.94 6.11
CA PRO A 100 -0.71 4.01 6.47
C PRO A 100 -1.18 5.46 6.61
N LEU A 101 -2.47 5.67 6.42
CA LEU A 101 -3.15 6.90 6.79
C LEU A 101 -3.99 6.68 8.07
N SER A 102 -4.05 7.70 8.92
CA SER A 102 -4.87 7.67 10.14
C SER A 102 -6.37 7.62 9.84
N SER A 103 -6.79 8.05 8.67
CA SER A 103 -8.17 7.98 8.18
C SER A 103 -8.23 8.05 6.65
N THR A 104 -9.39 7.77 6.07
CA THR A 104 -9.69 7.96 4.64
C THR A 104 -10.59 9.16 4.38
N ASN A 105 -10.71 10.06 5.36
CA ASN A 105 -11.61 11.20 5.31
C ASN A 105 -11.07 12.36 4.45
N PHE A 106 -10.88 12.09 3.17
CA PHE A 106 -10.54 13.09 2.17
C PHE A 106 -11.16 12.76 0.81
N THR A 107 -11.35 13.78 0.00
CA THR A 107 -11.69 13.65 -1.43
C THR A 107 -10.94 14.71 -2.20
N GLU A 108 -10.76 14.49 -3.49
CA GLU A 108 -10.14 15.48 -4.39
C GLU A 108 -10.91 16.83 -4.39
N THR A 109 -12.22 16.77 -4.24
CA THR A 109 -13.10 17.96 -4.29
C THR A 109 -13.16 18.75 -2.98
N ARG A 110 -12.75 18.16 -1.86
CA ARG A 110 -12.89 18.74 -0.51
C ARG A 110 -11.58 18.83 0.24
N TRP A 111 -10.47 18.72 -0.46
CA TRP A 111 -9.18 18.85 0.19
C TRP A 111 -8.92 20.30 0.60
N ASN A 112 -8.62 20.52 1.89
CA ASN A 112 -8.15 21.78 2.43
C ASN A 112 -6.94 21.51 3.31
N PHE A 113 -5.79 22.03 2.95
CA PHE A 113 -4.53 21.81 3.68
C PHE A 113 -4.63 22.16 5.18
N ASN A 114 -5.39 23.19 5.54
CA ASN A 114 -5.53 23.65 6.92
C ASN A 114 -6.66 22.94 7.69
N ASP A 115 -7.32 21.94 7.10
CA ASP A 115 -8.34 21.17 7.82
C ASP A 115 -7.66 20.30 8.89
N PRO A 116 -8.00 20.48 10.17
CA PRO A 116 -7.42 19.67 11.25
C PRO A 116 -7.82 18.19 11.20
N ASN A 117 -8.83 17.85 10.38
CA ASN A 117 -9.29 16.49 10.20
C ASN A 117 -8.63 15.78 9.00
N ASN A 118 -7.66 16.42 8.34
CA ASN A 118 -6.91 15.75 7.27
C ASN A 118 -6.23 14.49 7.78
N PRO A 119 -6.19 13.42 6.98
CA PRO A 119 -5.46 12.22 7.35
C PRO A 119 -3.99 12.52 7.64
N GLU A 120 -3.50 12.00 8.74
CA GLU A 120 -2.08 11.98 9.04
C GLU A 120 -1.42 10.75 8.40
N VAL A 121 -0.23 10.93 7.88
CA VAL A 121 0.59 9.82 7.41
C VAL A 121 1.30 9.19 8.60
N GLY A 122 1.11 7.89 8.79
CA GLY A 122 1.70 7.15 9.89
C GLY A 122 3.22 7.00 9.77
N SER A 123 3.86 6.65 10.88
CA SER A 123 5.32 6.42 10.93
C SER A 123 5.76 5.09 10.35
N GLU A 124 4.86 4.11 10.29
CA GLU A 124 5.14 2.77 9.79
C GLU A 124 5.37 2.77 8.28
N ILE A 125 6.37 2.03 7.81
CA ILE A 125 6.69 1.93 6.39
C ILE A 125 6.16 0.58 5.89
N PHE A 126 5.08 0.59 5.13
CA PHE A 126 4.57 -0.62 4.51
C PHE A 126 5.42 -1.11 3.35
N GLY A 127 6.09 -0.22 2.65
CA GLY A 127 6.96 -0.60 1.55
C GLY A 127 7.73 0.57 0.97
N THR A 128 8.76 0.25 0.21
CA THR A 128 9.63 1.22 -0.46
C THR A 128 9.75 0.91 -1.94
N SER A 129 9.89 1.97 -2.73
CA SER A 129 10.03 1.87 -4.18
C SER A 129 11.28 1.11 -4.62
N ARG A 130 11.17 0.44 -5.75
CA ARG A 130 12.29 -0.25 -6.43
C ARG A 130 12.56 0.43 -7.77
N MET A 131 13.79 0.84 -8.02
CA MET A 131 14.20 1.53 -9.25
C MET A 131 14.59 0.56 -10.39
N THR A 132 13.89 -0.56 -10.50
CA THR A 132 14.22 -1.64 -11.47
C THR A 132 14.07 -1.22 -12.93
N ASN A 133 13.14 -0.30 -13.20
CA ASN A 133 12.80 0.16 -14.56
C ASN A 133 13.20 1.62 -14.80
N TYR A 134 14.16 2.16 -14.05
CA TYR A 134 14.56 3.56 -14.17
C TYR A 134 14.95 3.93 -15.60
N ARG A 135 14.36 5.03 -16.10
CA ARG A 135 14.60 5.58 -17.43
C ARG A 135 14.60 7.11 -17.39
N THR A 136 15.38 7.71 -18.29
CA THR A 136 15.44 9.17 -18.48
C THR A 136 14.66 9.64 -19.71
N ASP A 137 14.34 8.73 -20.62
CA ASP A 137 13.79 8.98 -21.96
C ASP A 137 12.30 8.65 -22.11
N ALA A 138 11.71 7.96 -21.14
CA ALA A 138 10.29 7.58 -21.16
C ALA A 138 9.71 7.45 -19.74
N PRO A 139 8.39 7.62 -19.56
CA PRO A 139 7.74 7.25 -18.32
C PRO A 139 8.03 5.79 -17.95
N PHE A 140 8.18 5.49 -16.66
CA PHE A 140 8.49 4.15 -16.19
C PHE A 140 7.73 3.80 -14.92
N ALA A 141 7.41 2.51 -14.79
CA ALA A 141 6.72 1.98 -13.62
C ALA A 141 7.70 1.81 -12.45
N ILE A 142 7.29 2.26 -11.28
CA ILE A 142 7.99 2.09 -10.01
C ILE A 142 7.15 1.16 -9.15
N PRO A 143 7.55 -0.10 -8.97
CA PRO A 143 6.90 -0.99 -8.03
C PRO A 143 7.28 -0.64 -6.59
N ILE A 144 6.31 -0.70 -5.70
CA ILE A 144 6.43 -0.54 -4.24
C ILE A 144 5.85 -1.82 -3.62
N PRO A 145 6.66 -2.88 -3.45
CA PRO A 145 6.21 -4.06 -2.74
C PRO A 145 5.91 -3.71 -1.28
N LEU A 146 4.78 -4.20 -0.78
CA LEU A 146 4.33 -3.95 0.59
C LEU A 146 4.72 -5.13 1.47
N GLU A 147 5.18 -4.82 2.68
CA GLU A 147 5.51 -5.80 3.70
C GLU A 147 4.24 -6.53 4.15
N ARG A 148 4.21 -7.82 3.96
CA ARG A 148 3.00 -8.64 4.10
C ARG A 148 2.36 -8.53 5.47
N GLU A 149 3.13 -8.75 6.52
CA GLU A 149 2.60 -8.82 7.90
C GLU A 149 2.06 -7.48 8.39
N LEU A 150 2.78 -6.39 8.11
CA LEU A 150 2.36 -5.05 8.46
C LEU A 150 1.11 -4.63 7.68
N PHE A 151 1.09 -4.91 6.38
CA PHE A 151 -0.01 -4.53 5.51
C PHE A 151 -1.27 -5.38 5.75
N GLU A 152 -1.15 -6.66 6.12
CA GLU A 152 -2.27 -7.57 6.37
C GLU A 152 -3.21 -7.06 7.46
N SER A 153 -2.67 -6.62 8.59
CA SER A 153 -3.47 -6.06 9.68
C SER A 153 -4.23 -4.81 9.24
N TYR A 154 -3.58 -3.95 8.47
CA TYR A 154 -4.19 -2.73 7.93
C TYR A 154 -5.27 -3.03 6.88
N PHE A 155 -5.04 -4.01 6.01
CA PHE A 155 -6.00 -4.51 5.03
C PHE A 155 -7.26 -5.07 5.69
N ASN A 156 -7.10 -5.92 6.71
CA ASN A 156 -8.23 -6.47 7.48
C ASN A 156 -9.00 -5.39 8.24
N ALA A 157 -8.31 -4.40 8.80
CA ALA A 157 -8.95 -3.25 9.43
C ALA A 157 -9.73 -2.39 8.42
N ALA A 158 -9.20 -2.17 7.23
CA ALA A 158 -9.88 -1.45 6.16
C ALA A 158 -11.21 -2.11 5.79
N ILE A 159 -11.23 -3.44 5.64
CA ILE A 159 -12.43 -4.20 5.30
C ILE A 159 -13.44 -4.19 6.45
N ASN A 160 -13.00 -4.46 7.68
CA ASN A 160 -13.91 -4.77 8.79
C ASN A 160 -14.30 -3.56 9.63
N GLN A 161 -13.52 -2.48 9.62
CA GLN A 161 -13.69 -1.32 10.51
C GLN A 161 -13.83 0.00 9.77
N ASN A 162 -13.35 0.10 8.51
CA ASN A 162 -13.31 1.32 7.73
C ASN A 162 -14.14 1.25 6.43
N ASN A 163 -15.26 0.53 6.46
CA ASN A 163 -16.20 0.41 5.34
C ASN A 163 -15.55 -0.01 4.00
N GLY A 164 -14.48 -0.77 4.04
CA GLY A 164 -13.74 -1.18 2.84
C GLY A 164 -12.86 -0.08 2.24
N GLU A 165 -12.64 1.04 2.93
CA GLU A 165 -11.73 2.08 2.45
C GLU A 165 -10.32 1.89 3.01
N LEU A 166 -9.32 1.88 2.14
CA LEU A 166 -7.90 1.74 2.44
C LEU A 166 -7.13 2.95 1.92
N GLY A 167 -6.44 3.65 2.83
CA GLY A 167 -5.69 4.86 2.51
C GLY A 167 -4.17 4.64 2.59
N ILE A 168 -3.42 5.18 1.64
CA ILE A 168 -1.95 5.15 1.61
C ILE A 168 -1.41 6.55 1.42
N GLY A 169 -0.45 6.91 2.27
CA GLY A 169 0.38 8.09 2.12
C GLY A 169 1.68 7.74 1.39
N PHE A 170 2.06 8.55 0.43
CA PHE A 170 3.35 8.47 -0.25
C PHE A 170 4.25 9.59 0.25
N VAL A 171 5.40 9.22 0.79
CA VAL A 171 6.39 10.15 1.30
C VAL A 171 7.79 9.80 0.79
N SER A 172 8.70 10.77 0.76
CA SER A 172 10.11 10.55 0.47
C SER A 172 10.95 11.61 1.16
N ARG A 173 12.21 11.26 1.45
CA ARG A 173 13.22 12.21 1.94
C ARG A 173 14.04 12.85 0.81
N LEU A 174 13.72 12.58 -0.44
CA LEU A 174 14.45 13.13 -1.58
C LEU A 174 14.46 14.66 -1.52
N ASP A 175 15.66 15.24 -1.52
CA ASP A 175 15.84 16.69 -1.49
C ASP A 175 15.60 17.29 -2.88
N PRO A 176 14.64 18.21 -3.04
CA PRO A 176 14.33 18.82 -4.31
C PRO A 176 15.44 19.72 -4.87
N GLY A 177 16.47 20.06 -4.10
CA GLY A 177 17.58 20.91 -4.57
C GLY A 177 17.31 22.41 -4.46
N GLY A 178 16.55 22.85 -3.47
CA GLY A 178 16.24 24.27 -3.19
C GLY A 178 15.03 24.81 -3.95
N GLN A 179 14.79 26.11 -3.88
CA GLN A 179 13.65 26.74 -4.54
C GLN A 179 13.72 26.55 -6.06
N GLY A 180 12.67 25.97 -6.66
CA GLY A 180 12.63 25.65 -8.08
C GLY A 180 13.34 24.35 -8.47
N GLY A 181 13.80 23.58 -7.50
CA GLY A 181 14.40 22.27 -7.73
C GLY A 181 13.44 21.32 -8.45
N THR A 182 14.03 20.41 -9.22
CA THR A 182 13.28 19.45 -10.06
C THR A 182 13.43 18.01 -9.59
N ARG A 183 14.22 17.76 -8.54
CA ARG A 183 14.48 16.44 -7.98
C ARG A 183 13.35 16.03 -7.03
N PHE A 184 12.34 15.41 -7.57
CA PHE A 184 11.21 14.87 -6.79
C PHE A 184 10.52 13.74 -7.56
N TYR A 185 9.85 12.86 -6.82
CA TYR A 185 8.95 11.91 -7.43
C TYR A 185 7.75 12.63 -8.02
N ARG A 186 7.51 12.40 -9.31
CA ARG A 186 6.37 12.95 -10.03
C ARG A 186 5.73 11.85 -10.83
N PHE A 187 4.64 11.32 -10.35
CA PHE A 187 3.93 10.21 -10.97
C PHE A 187 2.49 10.60 -11.33
N TYR A 188 1.92 9.85 -12.26
CA TYR A 188 0.56 10.11 -12.71
C TYR A 188 -0.45 9.86 -11.59
N SER A 189 -1.48 10.70 -11.52
CA SER A 189 -2.64 10.54 -10.65
C SER A 189 -3.73 9.72 -11.34
N ARG A 190 -4.77 9.37 -10.60
CA ARG A 190 -5.97 8.74 -11.19
C ARG A 190 -6.63 9.59 -12.28
N ASN A 191 -6.42 10.89 -12.26
CA ASN A 191 -6.99 11.84 -13.24
C ASN A 191 -6.20 11.90 -14.56
N ASP A 192 -5.15 11.12 -14.71
CA ASP A 192 -4.44 11.01 -15.97
C ASP A 192 -5.32 10.36 -17.04
N ALA A 193 -5.52 11.04 -18.16
CA ALA A 193 -6.36 10.57 -19.27
C ALA A 193 -5.85 9.24 -19.90
N GLY A 194 -4.58 8.91 -19.69
CA GLY A 194 -3.97 7.63 -20.13
C GLY A 194 -4.15 6.48 -19.14
N GLY A 195 -4.83 6.70 -18.00
CA GLY A 195 -5.10 5.66 -17.02
C GLY A 195 -3.84 5.13 -16.30
N ARG A 196 -2.80 5.97 -16.14
CA ARG A 196 -1.50 5.60 -15.55
C ARG A 196 -1.40 5.91 -14.06
N GLY A 197 -2.52 6.18 -13.38
CA GLY A 197 -2.55 6.41 -11.94
C GLY A 197 -2.03 5.24 -11.12
N PRO A 198 -1.84 5.42 -9.80
CA PRO A 198 -1.38 4.36 -8.92
C PRO A 198 -2.28 3.13 -9.02
N VAL A 199 -1.69 1.94 -9.05
CA VAL A 199 -2.44 0.67 -9.04
C VAL A 199 -2.05 -0.09 -7.79
N LEU A 200 -3.02 -0.41 -6.94
CA LEU A 200 -2.88 -1.34 -5.83
C LEU A 200 -3.28 -2.74 -6.28
N GLN A 201 -2.39 -3.70 -6.12
CA GLN A 201 -2.65 -5.12 -6.32
C GLN A 201 -2.45 -5.87 -5.01
N ILE A 202 -3.42 -6.69 -4.63
CA ILE A 202 -3.38 -7.54 -3.43
C ILE A 202 -3.77 -8.95 -3.86
N VAL A 203 -2.93 -9.92 -3.55
CA VAL A 203 -3.24 -11.34 -3.64
C VAL A 203 -3.53 -11.83 -2.23
N TYR A 204 -4.70 -12.38 -2.01
CA TYR A 204 -5.16 -12.76 -0.67
C TYR A 204 -6.02 -14.01 -0.72
N ARG A 205 -6.30 -14.58 0.45
CA ARG A 205 -7.26 -15.68 0.67
C ARG A 205 -7.96 -15.50 2.02
N VAL A 206 -9.00 -16.26 2.28
CA VAL A 206 -9.56 -16.35 3.63
C VAL A 206 -8.50 -16.97 4.55
N ALA A 207 -8.29 -16.37 5.72
CA ALA A 207 -7.27 -16.86 6.64
C ALA A 207 -7.65 -18.24 7.21
N GLY A 208 -6.71 -19.19 7.12
CA GLY A 208 -6.90 -20.57 7.56
C GLY A 208 -7.62 -21.49 6.58
N ASP A 209 -8.16 -20.97 5.48
CA ASP A 209 -8.82 -21.74 4.43
C ASP A 209 -7.76 -22.44 3.54
N VAL A 210 -7.51 -23.68 3.84
CA VAL A 210 -6.50 -24.52 3.16
C VAL A 210 -7.05 -25.13 1.89
N ASN A 211 -8.32 -25.55 1.90
CA ASN A 211 -8.95 -26.20 0.74
C ASN A 211 -9.49 -25.22 -0.30
N GLY A 212 -9.67 -23.94 0.09
CA GLY A 212 -10.14 -22.86 -0.77
C GLY A 212 -11.65 -22.86 -1.01
N ASP A 213 -12.43 -23.41 -0.08
CA ASP A 213 -13.91 -23.41 -0.17
C ASP A 213 -14.53 -22.12 0.38
N GLY A 214 -13.70 -21.24 0.98
CA GLY A 214 -14.09 -19.96 1.55
C GLY A 214 -14.51 -20.02 3.01
N CYS A 215 -14.32 -21.16 3.67
CA CYS A 215 -14.64 -21.40 5.08
C CYS A 215 -13.46 -22.07 5.78
N THR A 216 -13.15 -21.69 7.00
CA THR A 216 -12.10 -22.35 7.80
C THR A 216 -12.73 -23.28 8.82
N ASN A 217 -12.62 -24.58 8.59
CA ASN A 217 -13.32 -25.61 9.36
C ASN A 217 -12.47 -26.88 9.58
N ASP A 218 -13.12 -27.97 10.02
CA ASP A 218 -12.48 -29.27 10.25
C ASP A 218 -11.74 -29.83 9.04
N THR A 219 -12.23 -29.54 7.83
CA THR A 219 -11.60 -30.01 6.58
C THR A 219 -10.21 -29.39 6.41
N ASP A 220 -10.06 -28.10 6.71
CA ASP A 220 -8.77 -27.39 6.63
C ASP A 220 -7.80 -27.93 7.67
N LEU A 221 -8.30 -28.12 8.89
CA LEU A 221 -7.52 -28.69 9.98
C LEU A 221 -6.97 -30.07 9.61
N LEU A 222 -7.81 -30.92 9.05
CA LEU A 222 -7.40 -32.26 8.59
C LEU A 222 -6.38 -32.19 7.46
N LEU A 223 -6.50 -31.24 6.54
CA LEU A 223 -5.53 -31.06 5.46
C LEU A 223 -4.15 -30.69 5.99
N VAL A 224 -4.06 -29.83 6.99
CA VAL A 224 -2.77 -29.53 7.63
C VAL A 224 -2.22 -30.76 8.33
N LEU A 225 -3.04 -31.46 9.11
CA LEU A 225 -2.63 -32.67 9.85
C LEU A 225 -2.15 -33.79 8.92
N PHE A 226 -2.81 -34.05 7.79
CA PHE A 226 -2.41 -35.07 6.84
C PHE A 226 -1.13 -34.73 6.07
N ASN A 227 -0.76 -33.45 6.01
CA ASN A 227 0.45 -32.95 5.36
C ASN A 227 1.56 -32.58 6.35
N PHE A 228 1.36 -32.86 7.63
CA PHE A 228 2.31 -32.51 8.69
C PHE A 228 3.71 -33.09 8.45
N GLY A 229 4.74 -32.26 8.56
CA GLY A 229 6.13 -32.64 8.29
C GLY A 229 6.51 -32.68 6.81
N THR A 230 5.60 -32.32 5.90
CA THR A 230 5.87 -32.27 4.45
C THR A 230 6.16 -30.83 4.00
N ASN A 231 6.49 -30.65 2.72
CA ASN A 231 6.66 -29.36 2.05
C ASN A 231 5.45 -29.02 1.15
N ASN A 232 4.26 -29.48 1.52
CA ASN A 232 3.06 -29.24 0.74
C ASN A 232 2.69 -27.73 0.80
N ALA A 233 2.91 -27.01 -0.29
CA ALA A 233 2.67 -25.57 -0.37
C ALA A 233 1.20 -25.14 -0.14
N GLN A 234 0.24 -26.06 -0.23
CA GLN A 234 -1.15 -25.76 0.08
C GLN A 234 -1.43 -25.71 1.58
N ALA A 235 -0.80 -26.60 2.33
CA ALA A 235 -0.95 -26.71 3.79
C ALA A 235 0.11 -25.87 4.54
N ASP A 236 1.15 -25.42 3.87
CA ASP A 236 2.15 -24.46 4.36
C ASP A 236 1.54 -23.05 4.31
N LEU A 237 0.88 -22.66 5.38
CA LEU A 237 0.13 -21.40 5.45
C LEU A 237 1.04 -20.20 5.71
N ASN A 238 2.14 -20.40 6.44
CA ASN A 238 3.10 -19.33 6.73
C ASN A 238 4.15 -19.13 5.64
N GLY A 239 4.31 -20.12 4.74
CA GLY A 239 5.25 -20.07 3.62
C GLY A 239 6.70 -20.31 4.02
N ASP A 240 6.97 -21.01 5.14
CA ASP A 240 8.33 -21.32 5.62
C ASP A 240 8.94 -22.57 4.95
N GLY A 241 8.15 -23.28 4.13
CA GLY A 241 8.55 -24.47 3.37
C GLY A 241 8.31 -25.79 4.08
N VAL A 242 7.72 -25.80 5.28
CA VAL A 242 7.42 -26.99 6.06
C VAL A 242 6.08 -26.89 6.74
N VAL A 243 5.17 -27.83 6.50
CA VAL A 243 3.89 -27.90 7.22
C VAL A 243 4.14 -28.36 8.65
N ASN A 244 3.85 -27.49 9.62
CA ASN A 244 4.17 -27.72 11.03
C ASN A 244 3.13 -27.10 11.98
N ASP A 245 3.47 -27.01 13.28
CA ASP A 245 2.57 -26.45 14.29
C ASP A 245 2.15 -25.01 13.99
N ALA A 246 2.98 -24.21 13.31
CA ALA A 246 2.65 -22.83 12.99
C ALA A 246 1.48 -22.75 12.00
N ASP A 247 1.43 -23.66 11.02
CA ASP A 247 0.32 -23.74 10.06
C ASP A 247 -0.96 -24.24 10.73
N LEU A 248 -0.81 -25.25 11.58
CA LEU A 248 -1.94 -25.76 12.37
C LEU A 248 -2.55 -24.66 13.23
N LEU A 249 -1.74 -23.85 13.89
CA LEU A 249 -2.20 -22.73 14.70
C LEU A 249 -2.92 -21.67 13.86
N GLN A 250 -2.50 -21.42 12.62
CA GLN A 250 -3.20 -20.51 11.73
C GLN A 250 -4.63 -20.98 11.42
N VAL A 251 -4.84 -22.28 11.19
CA VAL A 251 -6.20 -22.83 11.02
C VAL A 251 -6.99 -22.68 12.32
N LEU A 252 -6.41 -23.05 13.46
CA LEU A 252 -7.10 -23.02 14.75
C LEU A 252 -7.51 -21.59 15.18
N PHE A 253 -6.64 -20.60 14.97
CA PHE A 253 -6.96 -19.20 15.29
C PHE A 253 -8.04 -18.60 14.37
N ASN A 254 -8.21 -19.15 13.19
CA ASN A 254 -9.20 -18.71 12.22
C ASN A 254 -10.39 -19.67 12.09
N PHE A 255 -10.52 -20.63 13.00
CA PHE A 255 -11.58 -21.64 12.94
C PHE A 255 -12.97 -21.00 13.01
N GLY A 256 -13.85 -21.37 12.10
CA GLY A 256 -15.17 -20.74 11.96
C GLY A 256 -15.16 -19.44 11.13
N ASN A 257 -13.99 -19.00 10.65
CA ASN A 257 -13.89 -17.83 9.79
C ASN A 257 -14.65 -18.07 8.48
N SER A 258 -15.63 -17.23 8.20
CA SER A 258 -16.43 -17.25 6.97
C SER A 258 -17.40 -18.43 6.81
N CYS A 259 -17.59 -19.26 7.82
CA CYS A 259 -18.60 -20.29 7.82
C CYS A 259 -19.95 -19.76 8.31
#